data_2d55d3810045d4caa2647b2c544876b3
#
_entry.id   2d55d3810045d4caa2647b2c544876b3
#
_cell.length_a   1.000
_cell.length_b   1.000
_cell.length_c   1.000
_cell.angle_alpha   90.00
_cell.angle_beta   90.00
_cell.angle_gamma   90.00
#
_symmetry.space_group_name_H-M   'P 1'
#
loop_
_entity.id
_entity.type
_entity.pdbx_description
1 polymer ?
#
loop_
_entity_poly.entity_id
_entity_poly.type
_entity_poly.pdbx_seq_one_letter_code
_entity_poly.pdbx_strand_id
1 'polypeptide(L)'
;KLLLPVEGRISHRFGNQRNQGKLRWHGIFINAAEGESVYAVHYGRVVFSDWLRGFGLLMIISHGEGYMSLYGHNQALFRETGDWVSAGEVIAAVGDSGGQDKTGLYFEIRIDGKPNNPQNWCVTREQRAA
;
A
#
# COMPACT_ATOMS: atom_id res chain seq x y z
N LYS A 1 2.19 -15.92 5.93
CA LYS A 1 1.83 -14.52 5.81
C LYS A 1 2.12 -13.98 4.41
N LEU A 2 1.43 -12.94 4.06
CA LEU A 2 1.60 -12.28 2.77
C LEU A 2 2.93 -11.53 2.71
N LEU A 3 3.44 -11.33 1.49
CA LEU A 3 4.60 -10.46 1.30
C LEU A 3 4.17 -9.00 1.26
N LEU A 4 4.99 -8.12 1.81
CA LEU A 4 4.81 -6.68 1.67
C LEU A 4 4.83 -6.31 0.18
N PRO A 5 4.09 -5.26 -0.23
CA PRO A 5 3.95 -4.92 -1.64
C PRO A 5 5.23 -4.36 -2.29
N VAL A 6 6.20 -3.97 -1.50
CA VAL A 6 7.50 -3.50 -1.98
C VAL A 6 8.53 -3.77 -0.88
N GLU A 7 9.78 -3.99 -1.28
CA GLU A 7 10.88 -4.14 -0.33
C GLU A 7 11.40 -2.77 0.06
N GLY A 8 11.70 -2.59 1.34
CA GLY A 8 12.25 -1.33 1.81
C GLY A 8 12.09 -1.19 3.32
N ARG A 9 12.64 -0.09 3.84
CA ARG A 9 12.58 0.19 5.27
C ARG A 9 11.24 0.85 5.60
N ILE A 10 10.58 0.35 6.63
CA ILE A 10 9.35 0.96 7.13
C ILE A 10 9.74 2.15 8.00
N SER A 11 9.47 3.36 7.52
CA SER A 11 9.84 4.59 8.22
C SER A 11 8.71 5.15 9.09
N HIS A 12 7.46 4.79 8.78
CA HIS A 12 6.31 5.14 9.60
C HIS A 12 5.47 3.91 9.82
N ARG A 13 5.07 3.68 11.08
CA ARG A 13 4.35 2.47 11.47
C ARG A 13 2.91 2.79 11.83
N PHE A 14 2.06 1.80 11.67
CA PHE A 14 0.65 1.90 12.02
C PHE A 14 0.48 2.31 13.48
N GLY A 15 -0.39 3.29 13.72
CA GLY A 15 -0.72 3.75 15.06
C GLY A 15 0.24 4.76 15.65
N ASN A 16 1.39 4.98 15.02
CA ASN A 16 2.34 5.98 15.51
C ASN A 16 1.78 7.39 15.27
N GLN A 17 2.24 8.32 16.09
CA GLN A 17 1.82 9.71 15.96
C GLN A 17 2.27 10.27 14.62
N ARG A 18 1.35 10.93 13.92
CA ARG A 18 1.61 11.58 12.65
C ARG A 18 1.63 13.09 12.87
N ASN A 19 2.75 13.72 12.53
CA ASN A 19 2.98 15.14 12.78
C ASN A 19 2.94 15.41 14.29
N GLN A 20 2.58 16.63 14.67
CA GLN A 20 2.49 17.03 16.08
C GLN A 20 1.02 17.19 16.46
N GLY A 21 0.34 16.12 16.75
CA GLY A 21 -1.07 16.21 17.06
C GLY A 21 -1.64 14.87 17.44
N LYS A 22 -2.97 14.79 17.35
CA LYS A 22 -3.71 13.58 17.71
C LYS A 22 -3.80 12.58 16.56
N LEU A 23 -3.33 12.98 15.38
CA LEU A 23 -3.40 12.10 14.20
C LEU A 23 -2.45 10.93 14.36
N ARG A 24 -2.90 9.77 13.91
CA ARG A 24 -2.12 8.53 13.90
C ARG A 24 -2.02 8.02 12.46
N TRP A 25 -0.95 7.27 12.19
CA TRP A 25 -0.81 6.61 10.91
C TRP A 25 -1.82 5.47 10.82
N HIS A 26 -2.60 5.44 9.73
CA HIS A 26 -3.58 4.38 9.46
C HIS A 26 -2.99 3.24 8.63
N GLY A 27 -1.74 3.36 8.28
CA GLY A 27 -1.01 2.36 7.52
C GLY A 27 0.47 2.49 7.82
N ILE A 28 1.28 2.02 6.88
CA ILE A 28 2.74 2.11 6.99
C ILE A 28 3.30 2.84 5.78
N PHE A 29 4.46 3.46 5.95
CA PHE A 29 5.20 4.04 4.84
C PHE A 29 6.49 3.26 4.65
N ILE A 30 6.68 2.73 3.44
CA ILE A 30 7.84 1.91 3.08
C ILE A 30 8.71 2.73 2.14
N ASN A 31 9.94 3.04 2.58
CA ASN A 31 10.90 3.75 1.73
C ASN A 31 11.31 2.84 0.59
N ALA A 32 11.25 3.36 -0.63
CA ALA A 32 11.63 2.61 -1.82
C ALA A 32 12.00 3.61 -2.91
N ALA A 33 12.79 3.17 -3.87
CA ALA A 33 13.24 4.05 -4.95
C ALA A 33 12.12 4.31 -5.96
N GLU A 34 12.14 5.50 -6.52
CA GLU A 34 11.20 5.89 -7.56
C GLU A 34 11.23 4.87 -8.70
N GLY A 35 10.05 4.46 -9.15
CA GLY A 35 9.91 3.54 -10.27
C GLY A 35 9.96 2.06 -9.89
N GLU A 36 10.28 1.73 -8.64
CA GLU A 36 10.26 0.32 -8.24
C GLU A 36 8.86 -0.25 -8.37
N SER A 37 8.78 -1.53 -8.72
CA SER A 37 7.50 -2.21 -8.87
C SER A 37 6.78 -2.37 -7.55
N VAL A 38 5.48 -2.12 -7.58
CA VAL A 38 4.58 -2.39 -6.46
C VAL A 38 3.77 -3.63 -6.82
N TYR A 39 3.72 -4.60 -5.92
CA TYR A 39 3.07 -5.90 -6.15
C TYR A 39 1.80 -6.02 -5.35
N ALA A 40 0.75 -6.59 -5.96
CA ALA A 40 -0.48 -6.90 -5.24
C ALA A 40 -0.15 -7.91 -4.14
N VAL A 41 -0.65 -7.66 -2.92
CA VAL A 41 -0.34 -8.56 -1.79
C VAL A 41 -1.13 -9.86 -1.83
N HIS A 42 -2.27 -9.87 -2.54
CA HIS A 42 -3.14 -11.03 -2.61
C HIS A 42 -4.08 -10.91 -3.80
N TYR A 43 -4.64 -12.03 -4.23
CA TYR A 43 -5.65 -12.05 -5.28
C TYR A 43 -6.81 -11.14 -4.94
N GLY A 44 -7.30 -10.41 -5.92
CA GLY A 44 -8.46 -9.54 -5.72
C GLY A 44 -8.82 -8.75 -6.94
N ARG A 45 -9.77 -7.83 -6.76
CA ARG A 45 -10.27 -6.98 -7.82
C ARG A 45 -9.97 -5.53 -7.51
N VAL A 46 -9.44 -4.81 -8.49
CA VAL A 46 -9.21 -3.37 -8.36
C VAL A 46 -10.55 -2.66 -8.28
N VAL A 47 -10.78 -1.93 -7.20
CA VAL A 47 -12.02 -1.17 -7.00
C VAL A 47 -11.81 0.33 -7.10
N PHE A 48 -10.56 0.79 -7.11
CA PHE A 48 -10.21 2.19 -7.32
C PHE A 48 -8.81 2.28 -7.90
N SER A 49 -8.62 3.10 -8.93
CA SER A 49 -7.31 3.28 -9.57
C SER A 49 -7.28 4.68 -10.20
N ASP A 50 -6.92 5.69 -9.39
CA ASP A 50 -6.95 7.07 -9.82
C ASP A 50 -6.26 7.96 -8.79
N TRP A 51 -6.19 9.25 -9.08
CA TRP A 51 -5.74 10.26 -8.14
C TRP A 51 -6.78 10.46 -7.05
N LEU A 52 -6.30 10.56 -5.80
CA LEU A 52 -7.15 10.92 -4.68
C LEU A 52 -6.37 11.86 -3.76
N ARG A 53 -6.98 12.98 -3.42
CA ARG A 53 -6.36 13.96 -2.53
C ARG A 53 -5.89 13.31 -1.24
N GLY A 54 -4.67 13.57 -0.85
CA GLY A 54 -4.06 12.99 0.34
C GLY A 54 -3.31 11.68 0.09
N PHE A 55 -3.57 11.02 -1.06
CA PHE A 55 -2.93 9.74 -1.40
C PHE A 55 -2.13 9.80 -2.70
N GLY A 56 -2.35 10.85 -3.54
CA GLY A 56 -1.77 10.88 -4.86
C GLY A 56 -2.40 9.81 -5.74
N LEU A 57 -1.60 9.16 -6.57
CA LEU A 57 -2.08 8.05 -7.39
C LEU A 57 -2.25 6.83 -6.48
N LEU A 58 -3.49 6.42 -6.32
CA LEU A 58 -3.92 5.40 -5.36
C LEU A 58 -4.57 4.22 -6.08
N MET A 59 -4.19 3.01 -5.68
CA MET A 59 -4.91 1.82 -6.08
C MET A 59 -5.49 1.14 -4.85
N ILE A 60 -6.74 0.69 -4.95
CA ILE A 60 -7.40 -0.08 -3.90
C ILE A 60 -7.83 -1.41 -4.50
N ILE A 61 -7.46 -2.50 -3.82
CA ILE A 61 -7.85 -3.86 -4.22
C ILE A 61 -8.77 -4.43 -3.15
N SER A 62 -9.92 -4.97 -3.59
CA SER A 62 -10.83 -5.71 -2.73
C SER A 62 -10.48 -7.19 -2.82
N HIS A 63 -10.25 -7.80 -1.66
CA HIS A 63 -9.90 -9.23 -1.58
C HIS A 63 -11.08 -10.10 -1.19
N GLY A 64 -12.26 -9.50 -1.06
CA GLY A 64 -13.46 -10.19 -0.60
C GLY A 64 -13.58 -10.15 0.92
N GLU A 65 -14.78 -10.44 1.40
CA GLU A 65 -15.10 -10.53 2.83
C GLU A 65 -14.69 -9.29 3.64
N GLY A 66 -14.75 -8.10 3.00
CA GLY A 66 -14.45 -6.84 3.65
C GLY A 66 -12.97 -6.47 3.70
N TYR A 67 -12.08 -7.31 3.18
CA TYR A 67 -10.64 -7.04 3.18
C TYR A 67 -10.24 -6.19 1.98
N MET A 68 -9.51 -5.11 2.23
CA MET A 68 -8.97 -4.24 1.20
C MET A 68 -7.51 -3.90 1.46
N SER A 69 -6.74 -3.73 0.38
CA SER A 69 -5.39 -3.20 0.46
C SER A 69 -5.31 -1.91 -0.38
N LEU A 70 -4.59 -0.92 0.14
CA LEU A 70 -4.46 0.41 -0.46
C LEU A 70 -2.98 0.72 -0.69
N TYR A 71 -2.67 1.26 -1.89
CA TYR A 71 -1.31 1.52 -2.34
C TYR A 71 -1.23 2.96 -2.83
N GLY A 72 -0.60 3.85 -2.07
CA GLY A 72 -0.62 5.28 -2.33
C GLY A 72 0.72 5.90 -2.71
N HIS A 73 0.64 7.12 -3.23
CA HIS A 73 1.77 7.97 -3.66
C HIS A 73 2.55 7.40 -4.84
N ASN A 74 1.90 6.56 -5.65
CA ASN A 74 2.54 5.97 -6.83
C ASN A 74 2.82 7.02 -7.89
N GLN A 75 3.83 6.76 -8.73
CA GLN A 75 4.05 7.60 -9.92
C GLN A 75 3.25 7.10 -11.13
N ALA A 76 2.86 5.82 -11.11
CA ALA A 76 2.07 5.22 -12.21
C ALA A 76 1.24 4.08 -11.67
N LEU A 77 0.05 3.91 -12.24
CA LEU A 77 -0.86 2.80 -11.95
C LEU A 77 -1.01 1.97 -13.22
N PHE A 78 -0.84 0.65 -13.11
CA PHE A 78 -0.82 -0.25 -14.27
C PHE A 78 -2.06 -1.11 -14.42
N ARG A 79 -3.05 -0.93 -13.56
CA ARG A 79 -4.31 -1.66 -13.63
C ARG A 79 -5.46 -0.67 -13.46
N GLU A 80 -6.60 -1.03 -13.99
CA GLU A 80 -7.78 -0.17 -13.96
C GLU A 80 -8.85 -0.76 -13.03
N THR A 81 -9.76 0.10 -12.58
CA THR A 81 -10.92 -0.34 -11.82
C THR A 81 -11.65 -1.44 -12.59
N GLY A 82 -11.92 -2.53 -11.90
CA GLY A 82 -12.57 -3.70 -12.49
C GLY A 82 -11.61 -4.83 -12.84
N ASP A 83 -10.31 -4.55 -12.96
CA ASP A 83 -9.33 -5.59 -13.29
C ASP A 83 -9.16 -6.55 -12.12
N TRP A 84 -9.00 -7.83 -12.43
CA TRP A 84 -8.60 -8.84 -11.45
C TRP A 84 -7.08 -8.97 -11.45
N VAL A 85 -6.50 -9.11 -10.27
CA VAL A 85 -5.05 -9.23 -10.11
C VAL A 85 -4.72 -10.42 -9.23
N SER A 86 -3.58 -11.03 -9.50
CA SER A 86 -3.07 -12.15 -8.69
C SER A 86 -2.07 -11.64 -7.67
N ALA A 87 -1.86 -12.41 -6.61
CA ALA A 87 -0.81 -12.11 -5.64
C ALA A 87 0.54 -12.04 -6.36
N GLY A 88 1.32 -11.00 -6.09
CA GLY A 88 2.63 -10.82 -6.70
C GLY A 88 2.61 -10.20 -8.09
N GLU A 89 1.44 -9.86 -8.61
CA GLU A 89 1.34 -9.17 -9.90
C GLU A 89 1.76 -7.70 -9.73
N VAL A 90 2.53 -7.16 -10.69
CA VAL A 90 2.93 -5.74 -10.66
C VAL A 90 1.71 -4.88 -10.98
N ILE A 91 1.37 -3.98 -10.07
CA ILE A 91 0.17 -3.15 -10.20
C ILE A 91 0.46 -1.66 -10.29
N ALA A 92 1.65 -1.22 -9.88
CA ALA A 92 1.98 0.20 -9.83
C ALA A 92 3.49 0.38 -9.76
N ALA A 93 3.93 1.63 -9.80
CA ALA A 93 5.33 2.01 -9.61
C ALA A 93 5.44 3.04 -8.50
N VAL A 94 6.41 2.85 -7.62
CA VAL A 94 6.67 3.74 -6.48
C VAL A 94 6.94 5.17 -6.94
N GLY A 95 6.43 6.14 -6.21
CA GLY A 95 6.65 7.55 -6.49
C GLY A 95 6.56 8.41 -5.24
N ASP A 96 6.21 9.68 -5.46
CA ASP A 96 6.00 10.66 -4.40
C ASP A 96 4.79 11.54 -4.72
N SER A 97 3.83 11.01 -5.47
CA SER A 97 2.65 11.77 -5.89
C SER A 97 1.78 12.19 -4.70
N GLY A 98 0.99 13.25 -4.89
CA GLY A 98 0.12 13.75 -3.85
C GLY A 98 0.80 14.67 -2.85
N GLY A 99 1.88 15.34 -3.26
CA GLY A 99 2.57 16.30 -2.41
C GLY A 99 3.48 15.68 -1.35
N GLN A 100 3.88 14.44 -1.57
CA GLN A 100 4.74 13.71 -0.65
C GLN A 100 6.19 14.19 -0.81
N ASP A 101 6.89 14.48 0.29
CA ASP A 101 8.27 14.92 0.24
C ASP A 101 9.29 13.77 0.26
N LYS A 102 8.83 12.56 0.49
CA LYS A 102 9.67 11.37 0.49
C LYS A 102 9.17 10.37 -0.53
N THR A 103 10.09 9.67 -1.18
CA THR A 103 9.74 8.64 -2.16
C THR A 103 9.52 7.31 -1.44
N GLY A 104 8.42 6.68 -1.73
CA GLY A 104 8.08 5.41 -1.12
C GLY A 104 6.62 5.06 -1.33
N LEU A 105 6.20 3.97 -0.71
CA LEU A 105 4.83 3.48 -0.81
C LEU A 105 4.09 3.65 0.51
N TYR A 106 2.93 4.29 0.44
CA TYR A 106 2.00 4.27 1.56
C TYR A 106 1.07 3.08 1.39
N PHE A 107 0.99 2.23 2.39
CA PHE A 107 0.28 0.96 2.31
C PHE A 107 -0.67 0.78 3.51
N GLU A 108 -1.94 0.47 3.20
CA GLU A 108 -2.94 0.18 4.23
C GLU A 108 -3.58 -1.18 3.99
N ILE A 109 -4.03 -1.78 5.09
CA ILE A 109 -4.99 -2.87 5.04
C ILE A 109 -6.21 -2.43 5.83
N ARG A 110 -7.39 -2.57 5.24
CA ARG A 110 -8.66 -2.26 5.89
C ARG A 110 -9.52 -3.51 5.94
N ILE A 111 -10.20 -3.68 7.06
CA ILE A 111 -11.16 -4.78 7.25
C ILE A 111 -12.47 -4.13 7.64
N ASP A 112 -13.49 -4.30 6.79
CA ASP A 112 -14.80 -3.66 6.95
C ASP A 112 -14.67 -2.15 7.14
N GLY A 113 -13.80 -1.53 6.34
CA GLY A 113 -13.57 -0.09 6.34
C GLY A 113 -12.66 0.42 7.45
N LYS A 114 -12.19 -0.44 8.34
CA LYS A 114 -11.35 -0.04 9.46
C LYS A 114 -9.88 -0.35 9.19
N PRO A 115 -8.99 0.64 9.34
CA PRO A 115 -7.55 0.39 9.19
C PRO A 115 -7.05 -0.63 10.22
N ASN A 116 -6.20 -1.54 9.74
CA ASN A 116 -5.55 -2.55 10.57
C ASN A 116 -4.06 -2.47 10.34
N ASN A 117 -3.27 -2.92 11.30
CA ASN A 117 -1.82 -2.89 11.18
C ASN A 117 -1.36 -3.84 10.08
N PRO A 118 -0.82 -3.32 8.95
CA PRO A 118 -0.39 -4.18 7.84
C PRO A 118 0.67 -5.20 8.24
N GLN A 119 1.47 -4.91 9.27
CA GLN A 119 2.52 -5.83 9.72
C GLN A 119 1.98 -7.07 10.42
N ASN A 120 0.69 -7.07 10.77
CA ASN A 120 0.04 -8.28 11.27
C ASN A 120 -0.27 -9.27 10.14
N TRP A 121 -0.30 -8.80 8.90
CA TRP A 121 -0.71 -9.59 7.73
C TRP A 121 0.44 -9.85 6.77
N CYS A 122 1.41 -8.94 6.70
CA CYS A 122 2.47 -8.95 5.69
C CYS A 122 3.84 -8.93 6.33
N VAL A 123 4.77 -9.60 5.68
CA VAL A 123 6.18 -9.68 6.11
C VAL A 123 7.10 -9.42 4.93
N THR A 124 8.37 -9.15 5.21
CA THR A 124 9.39 -9.03 4.17
C THR A 124 9.72 -10.41 3.61
N ARG A 125 10.41 -10.44 2.45
CA ARG A 125 10.87 -11.70 1.86
C ARG A 125 11.79 -12.42 2.84
N GLU A 126 12.69 -11.69 3.50
CA GLU A 126 13.61 -12.26 4.47
C GLU A 126 12.88 -12.90 5.65
N GLN A 127 11.89 -12.19 6.21
CA GLN A 127 11.09 -12.72 7.31
C GLN A 127 10.32 -13.97 6.90
N ARG A 128 9.80 -14.00 5.66
CA ARG A 128 9.03 -15.14 5.16
C ARG A 128 9.90 -16.36 4.93
N ALA A 129 11.16 -16.14 4.54
CA ALA A 129 12.10 -17.21 4.27
C ALA A 129 12.68 -17.83 5.55
N ALA A 130 12.61 -17.12 6.67
CA ALA A 130 13.17 -17.57 7.95
C ALA A 130 12.41 -18.75 8.55
#